data_8955930aaae1e2066a4bfa388c8be246
#
_entry.id   8955930aaae1e2066a4bfa388c8be246
#
_cell.length_a   1.000
_cell.length_b   1.000
_cell.length_c   1.000
_cell.angle_alpha   90.00
_cell.angle_beta   90.00
_cell.angle_gamma   90.00
#
_symmetry.space_group_name_H-M   'P 1'
#
loop_
_entity.id
_entity.type
_entity.pdbx_description
1 polymer ?
#
loop_
_entity_poly.entity_id
_entity_poly.type
_entity_poly.pdbx_seq_one_letter_code
_entity_poly.pdbx_strand_id
1 'polypeptide(L)'
;AASDVYKRQGYIAFSSYLDIPVVMGSRCTNLKSGLGGFKGRKLEADDYIGFRIKRRYLPFFLSRKLDMDEFDQTEATLRVVMGPQDGMFSKQGIQTFLGSEYTVTNEFDRMGCRLEGPFIAPKKTSDIISDGIAFGAIQVPSHGKPIILLADRQTTGGYGKIATVASVDIPKLVQRKTDDKIHFKAITVQEAQALYVEEMKELDGLRKIIHQPCKEVLDCRLVAKRLRKLFEE
;
A
#
# COMPACT_ATOMS: atom_id res chain seq x y z
N ALA A 1 7.31 -0.69 19.04
CA ALA A 1 6.01 -0.04 19.17
C ALA A 1 6.00 1.44 18.76
N ALA A 2 7.16 2.11 18.66
CA ALA A 2 7.23 3.52 18.21
C ALA A 2 7.11 3.68 16.67
N SER A 3 7.15 2.61 15.91
CA SER A 3 7.05 2.65 14.44
C SER A 3 5.65 2.96 13.90
N ASP A 4 4.60 2.74 14.68
CA ASP A 4 3.22 2.85 14.23
C ASP A 4 2.72 4.29 14.11
N VAL A 5 3.39 5.25 14.75
CA VAL A 5 3.02 6.67 14.69
C VAL A 5 3.37 7.30 13.33
N TYR A 6 4.28 6.70 12.58
CA TYR A 6 4.85 7.29 11.37
C TYR A 6 4.56 6.52 10.07
N LYS A 7 4.02 5.31 10.14
CA LYS A 7 3.64 4.52 8.96
C LYS A 7 2.14 4.24 8.97
N ARG A 8 1.48 4.40 7.84
CA ARG A 8 0.01 4.22 7.76
C ARG A 8 -0.43 2.77 7.81
N GLN A 9 0.42 1.83 7.44
CA GLN A 9 0.09 0.42 7.41
C GLN A 9 1.23 -0.42 7.96
N GLY A 10 0.89 -1.34 8.86
CA GLY A 10 1.77 -2.38 9.37
C GLY A 10 1.10 -3.74 9.23
N TYR A 11 1.90 -4.77 9.00
CA TYR A 11 1.42 -6.14 8.88
C TYR A 11 2.12 -7.02 9.89
N ILE A 12 1.35 -7.83 10.60
CA ILE A 12 1.87 -8.87 11.49
C ILE A 12 1.41 -10.22 10.95
N ALA A 13 2.37 -11.09 10.58
CA ALA A 13 2.08 -12.44 10.15
C ALA A 13 2.19 -13.41 11.33
N PHE A 14 1.19 -14.25 11.49
CA PHE A 14 1.13 -15.28 12.53
C PHE A 14 1.28 -16.67 11.91
N SER A 15 1.90 -17.60 12.62
CA SER A 15 2.04 -18.99 12.18
C SER A 15 0.74 -19.80 12.27
N SER A 16 -0.34 -19.22 12.76
CA SER A 16 -1.66 -19.82 12.87
C SER A 16 -2.75 -18.80 12.55
N TYR A 17 -3.94 -19.30 12.21
CA TYR A 17 -5.10 -18.43 12.00
C TYR A 17 -5.59 -17.84 13.31
N LEU A 18 -5.87 -16.55 13.31
CA LEU A 18 -6.50 -15.87 14.43
C LEU A 18 -7.95 -16.39 14.60
N ASP A 19 -8.39 -16.51 15.85
CA ASP A 19 -9.76 -16.90 16.16
C ASP A 19 -10.70 -15.70 16.03
N ILE A 20 -10.91 -15.31 14.79
CA ILE A 20 -11.83 -14.23 14.37
C ILE A 20 -12.92 -14.85 13.51
N PRO A 21 -14.20 -14.52 13.75
CA PRO A 21 -15.31 -15.04 12.96
C PRO A 21 -15.23 -14.59 11.51
N VAL A 22 -15.75 -15.43 10.61
CA VAL A 22 -15.96 -15.06 9.20
C VAL A 22 -17.31 -14.40 9.08
N VAL A 23 -17.35 -13.17 8.58
CA VAL A 23 -18.57 -12.42 8.31
C VAL A 23 -18.58 -12.05 6.82
N MET A 24 -19.61 -12.43 6.08
CA MET A 24 -19.72 -12.24 4.62
C MET A 24 -18.48 -12.73 3.85
N GLY A 25 -17.93 -13.88 4.25
CA GLY A 25 -16.74 -14.47 3.62
C GLY A 25 -15.40 -13.85 4.01
N SER A 26 -15.37 -12.85 4.90
CA SER A 26 -14.17 -12.12 5.30
C SER A 26 -13.94 -12.13 6.82
N ARG A 27 -12.67 -12.01 7.23
CA ARG A 27 -12.27 -11.74 8.64
C ARG A 27 -11.85 -10.29 8.87
N CYS A 28 -12.01 -9.43 7.87
CA CYS A 28 -11.68 -8.02 8.00
C CYS A 28 -12.71 -7.27 8.84
N THR A 29 -12.27 -6.22 9.54
CA THR A 29 -13.16 -5.29 10.24
C THR A 29 -13.58 -4.18 9.28
N ASN A 30 -14.87 -3.97 9.10
CA ASN A 30 -15.39 -2.76 8.47
C ASN A 30 -15.76 -1.77 9.58
N LEU A 31 -14.90 -0.80 9.83
CA LEU A 31 -15.11 0.19 10.90
C LEU A 31 -16.31 1.10 10.66
N LYS A 32 -16.63 1.38 9.38
CA LYS A 32 -17.77 2.24 9.02
C LYS A 32 -19.12 1.66 9.45
N SER A 33 -19.27 0.35 9.27
CA SER A 33 -20.52 -0.36 9.62
C SER A 33 -20.44 -1.11 10.95
N GLY A 34 -19.31 -1.06 11.66
CA GLY A 34 -19.08 -1.82 12.89
C GLY A 34 -19.20 -3.34 12.70
N LEU A 35 -18.83 -3.85 11.51
CA LEU A 35 -19.11 -5.22 11.10
C LEU A 35 -17.83 -6.04 10.90
N GLY A 36 -17.87 -7.31 11.27
CA GLY A 36 -16.79 -8.28 11.04
C GLY A 36 -15.55 -8.03 11.89
N GLY A 37 -14.47 -8.71 11.58
CA GLY A 37 -13.20 -8.62 12.27
C GLY A 37 -13.30 -8.91 13.77
N PHE A 38 -12.46 -8.23 14.56
CA PHE A 38 -12.51 -8.33 16.01
C PHE A 38 -13.56 -7.37 16.58
N LYS A 39 -14.72 -7.90 16.92
CA LYS A 39 -15.86 -7.17 17.54
C LYS A 39 -16.36 -5.94 16.74
N GLY A 40 -16.08 -5.87 15.42
CA GLY A 40 -16.51 -4.75 14.57
C GLY A 40 -15.85 -3.40 14.86
N ARG A 41 -14.81 -3.34 15.70
CA ARG A 41 -14.12 -2.13 16.13
C ARG A 41 -12.61 -2.19 15.93
N LYS A 42 -11.91 -1.08 16.15
CA LYS A 42 -10.44 -1.04 16.26
C LYS A 42 -9.98 -1.86 17.46
N LEU A 43 -8.76 -2.37 17.39
CA LEU A 43 -8.10 -2.99 18.54
C LEU A 43 -7.77 -1.94 19.60
N GLU A 44 -7.92 -2.32 20.87
CA GLU A 44 -7.59 -1.52 22.03
C GLU A 44 -6.53 -2.23 22.87
N ALA A 45 -5.87 -1.49 23.75
CA ALA A 45 -4.98 -2.10 24.72
C ALA A 45 -5.73 -3.18 25.51
N ASP A 46 -5.03 -4.27 25.83
CA ASP A 46 -5.56 -5.42 26.55
C ASP A 46 -6.58 -6.28 25.77
N ASP A 47 -6.81 -6.03 24.49
CA ASP A 47 -7.55 -6.97 23.65
C ASP A 47 -6.81 -8.29 23.49
N TYR A 48 -7.53 -9.38 23.74
CA TYR A 48 -7.01 -10.73 23.61
C TYR A 48 -7.65 -11.45 22.41
N ILE A 49 -6.81 -11.89 21.47
CA ILE A 49 -7.23 -12.63 20.29
C ILE A 49 -6.58 -14.00 20.30
N GLY A 50 -7.39 -15.05 20.37
CA GLY A 50 -6.90 -16.43 20.36
C GLY A 50 -6.46 -16.91 18.99
N PHE A 51 -5.87 -18.10 18.96
CA PHE A 51 -5.54 -18.84 17.74
C PHE A 51 -6.42 -20.06 17.62
N ARG A 52 -6.90 -20.37 16.39
CA ARG A 52 -7.74 -21.53 16.11
C ARG A 52 -7.01 -22.87 16.15
N ILE A 53 -5.71 -22.87 15.89
CA ILE A 53 -4.89 -24.07 15.78
C ILE A 53 -3.67 -23.90 16.67
N LYS A 54 -3.31 -24.97 17.39
CA LYS A 54 -2.09 -25.03 18.16
C LYS A 54 -0.88 -24.75 17.27
N ARG A 55 0.10 -24.08 17.84
CA ARG A 55 1.34 -23.56 17.26
C ARG A 55 1.89 -24.44 16.13
N ARG A 56 2.02 -23.91 14.93
CA ARG A 56 2.84 -24.52 13.87
C ARG A 56 4.30 -24.16 14.13
N TYR A 57 5.14 -25.17 14.22
CA TYR A 57 6.57 -24.97 14.27
C TYR A 57 7.07 -24.56 12.89
N LEU A 58 7.70 -23.40 12.78
CA LEU A 58 8.42 -22.96 11.58
C LEU A 58 9.92 -23.08 11.87
N PRO A 59 10.62 -24.06 11.29
CA PRO A 59 12.04 -24.21 11.49
C PRO A 59 12.78 -22.95 11.02
N PHE A 60 13.80 -22.55 11.77
CA PHE A 60 14.67 -21.40 11.45
C PHE A 60 13.95 -20.05 11.30
N PHE A 61 12.83 -19.85 11.99
CA PHE A 61 12.03 -18.62 11.88
C PHE A 61 12.85 -17.35 12.14
N LEU A 62 13.74 -17.35 13.12
CA LEU A 62 14.57 -16.20 13.51
C LEU A 62 15.65 -15.83 12.49
N SER A 63 16.04 -16.75 11.61
CA SER A 63 17.01 -16.48 10.53
C SER A 63 16.39 -15.98 9.24
N ARG A 64 15.05 -15.90 9.19
CA ARG A 64 14.29 -15.44 8.01
C ARG A 64 14.01 -13.94 8.10
N LYS A 65 15.07 -13.13 8.02
CA LYS A 65 14.97 -11.68 8.00
C LYS A 65 15.23 -11.17 6.57
N LEU A 66 14.37 -10.29 6.08
CA LEU A 66 14.63 -9.48 4.89
C LEU A 66 14.91 -8.06 5.39
N ASP A 67 16.05 -7.50 5.01
CA ASP A 67 16.31 -6.09 5.18
C ASP A 67 15.71 -5.36 3.96
N MET A 68 14.67 -4.57 4.21
CA MET A 68 14.00 -3.77 3.19
C MET A 68 13.84 -2.35 3.75
N ASP A 69 14.74 -1.46 3.36
CA ASP A 69 14.74 -0.05 3.79
C ASP A 69 14.09 0.90 2.75
N GLU A 70 13.38 0.35 1.75
CA GLU A 70 12.89 1.11 0.60
C GLU A 70 11.79 2.14 0.91
N PHE A 71 11.24 2.14 2.11
CA PHE A 71 10.05 2.95 2.44
C PHE A 71 10.31 4.16 3.35
N ASP A 72 11.55 4.42 3.74
CA ASP A 72 11.89 5.54 4.64
C ASP A 72 12.05 6.91 3.93
N GLN A 73 11.79 6.97 2.63
CA GLN A 73 11.88 8.21 1.87
C GLN A 73 10.63 9.07 2.09
N THR A 74 10.80 10.40 2.14
CA THR A 74 9.71 11.39 2.23
C THR A 74 9.15 11.79 0.86
N GLU A 75 9.77 11.33 -0.22
CA GLU A 75 9.37 11.59 -1.59
C GLU A 75 9.15 10.28 -2.34
N ALA A 76 8.19 10.27 -3.27
CA ALA A 76 7.98 9.13 -4.16
C ALA A 76 7.60 9.57 -5.57
N THR A 77 8.24 8.96 -6.56
CA THR A 77 7.80 9.05 -7.96
C THR A 77 6.91 7.87 -8.29
N LEU A 78 5.66 8.15 -8.65
CA LEU A 78 4.69 7.15 -9.07
C LEU A 78 4.63 7.11 -10.60
N ARG A 79 4.89 5.95 -11.16
CA ARG A 79 4.72 5.71 -12.61
C ARG A 79 3.24 5.55 -12.91
N VAL A 80 2.79 6.24 -13.95
CA VAL A 80 1.37 6.28 -14.32
C VAL A 80 1.18 5.99 -15.81
N VAL A 81 0.14 5.24 -16.12
CA VAL A 81 -0.37 5.10 -17.49
C VAL A 81 -1.46 6.13 -17.67
N MET A 82 -1.40 6.91 -18.77
CA MET A 82 -2.41 7.91 -19.06
C MET A 82 -3.79 7.28 -19.15
N GLY A 83 -4.78 7.97 -18.62
CA GLY A 83 -6.12 7.43 -18.44
C GLY A 83 -7.01 7.55 -19.67
N PRO A 84 -8.19 6.90 -19.66
CA PRO A 84 -9.13 6.95 -20.78
C PRO A 84 -9.73 8.33 -20.99
N GLN A 85 -9.70 9.21 -20.00
CA GLN A 85 -10.21 10.59 -20.08
C GLN A 85 -9.09 11.65 -20.04
N ASP A 86 -7.84 11.30 -20.32
CA ASP A 86 -6.73 12.26 -20.43
C ASP A 86 -7.03 13.37 -21.44
N GLY A 87 -7.73 13.03 -22.54
CA GLY A 87 -8.20 13.96 -23.55
C GLY A 87 -9.15 15.06 -23.06
N MET A 88 -9.72 14.94 -21.86
CA MET A 88 -10.55 15.97 -21.21
C MET A 88 -9.71 17.08 -20.57
N PHE A 89 -8.44 16.85 -20.33
CA PHE A 89 -7.54 17.83 -19.74
C PHE A 89 -6.80 18.63 -20.81
N SER A 90 -6.51 19.89 -20.52
CA SER A 90 -5.74 20.73 -21.42
C SER A 90 -4.29 20.23 -21.51
N LYS A 91 -3.57 20.59 -22.58
CA LYS A 91 -2.13 20.28 -22.68
C LYS A 91 -1.36 20.81 -21.47
N GLN A 92 -1.68 22.02 -21.04
CA GLN A 92 -1.10 22.61 -19.84
C GLN A 92 -1.47 21.83 -18.59
N GLY A 93 -2.73 21.37 -18.45
CA GLY A 93 -3.16 20.53 -17.32
C GLY A 93 -2.37 19.23 -17.23
N ILE A 94 -2.15 18.55 -18.38
CA ILE A 94 -1.32 17.34 -18.42
C ILE A 94 0.14 17.65 -18.06
N GLN A 95 0.70 18.74 -18.58
CA GLN A 95 2.05 19.19 -18.25
C GLN A 95 2.18 19.51 -16.76
N THR A 96 1.21 20.21 -16.18
CA THR A 96 1.15 20.48 -14.74
C THR A 96 1.07 19.20 -13.95
N PHE A 97 0.22 18.23 -14.34
CA PHE A 97 0.08 16.95 -13.68
C PHE A 97 1.41 16.18 -13.62
N LEU A 98 2.14 16.10 -14.73
CA LEU A 98 3.38 15.33 -14.81
C LEU A 98 4.61 16.09 -14.31
N GLY A 99 4.61 17.40 -14.37
CA GLY A 99 5.79 18.22 -14.07
C GLY A 99 5.81 18.84 -12.67
N SER A 100 4.75 18.63 -11.87
CA SER A 100 4.64 19.28 -10.57
C SER A 100 4.82 18.28 -9.41
N GLU A 101 5.12 18.84 -8.26
CA GLU A 101 5.12 18.15 -6.98
C GLU A 101 3.73 18.24 -6.35
N TYR A 102 3.29 17.14 -5.75
CA TYR A 102 2.04 17.04 -4.99
C TYR A 102 2.33 16.59 -3.57
N THR A 103 1.54 17.08 -2.63
CA THR A 103 1.68 16.77 -1.20
C THR A 103 0.55 15.86 -0.75
N VAL A 104 0.89 14.80 -0.02
CA VAL A 104 -0.08 13.91 0.59
C VAL A 104 -0.82 14.63 1.71
N THR A 105 -2.16 14.63 1.67
CA THR A 105 -2.98 15.26 2.69
C THR A 105 -3.33 14.28 3.83
N ASN A 106 -3.95 14.79 4.88
CA ASN A 106 -4.52 13.96 5.96
C ASN A 106 -5.76 13.17 5.53
N GLU A 107 -6.38 13.52 4.37
CA GLU A 107 -7.48 12.78 3.77
C GLU A 107 -6.96 11.60 2.96
N PHE A 108 -6.42 10.62 3.68
CA PHE A 108 -5.87 9.41 3.13
C PHE A 108 -6.38 8.19 3.89
N ASP A 109 -7.18 7.38 3.23
CA ASP A 109 -7.74 6.14 3.76
C ASP A 109 -7.71 5.00 2.72
N ARG A 110 -8.40 3.91 2.99
CA ARG A 110 -8.50 2.78 2.05
C ARG A 110 -9.33 3.09 0.79
N MET A 111 -10.12 4.15 0.77
CA MET A 111 -10.87 4.59 -0.41
C MET A 111 -9.98 5.34 -1.38
N GLY A 112 -9.07 6.19 -0.87
CA GLY A 112 -8.18 6.98 -1.71
C GLY A 112 -7.25 7.90 -0.94
N CYS A 113 -6.27 8.41 -1.66
CA CYS A 113 -5.31 9.40 -1.22
C CYS A 113 -5.57 10.72 -1.94
N ARG A 114 -5.98 11.75 -1.20
CA ARG A 114 -6.10 13.11 -1.74
C ARG A 114 -4.76 13.79 -1.70
N LEU A 115 -4.44 14.47 -2.78
CA LEU A 115 -3.20 15.21 -2.93
C LEU A 115 -3.49 16.70 -3.06
N GLU A 116 -2.63 17.51 -2.46
CA GLU A 116 -2.59 18.95 -2.62
C GLU A 116 -1.48 19.34 -3.59
N GLY A 117 -1.70 20.35 -4.43
CA GLY A 117 -0.72 20.79 -5.42
C GLY A 117 -1.30 21.74 -6.45
N PRO A 118 -0.60 22.00 -7.54
CA PRO A 118 -1.09 22.88 -8.60
C PRO A 118 -2.40 22.41 -9.21
N PHE A 119 -3.18 23.36 -9.71
CA PHE A 119 -4.46 23.12 -10.36
C PHE A 119 -4.27 22.43 -11.72
N ILE A 120 -4.88 21.27 -11.89
CA ILE A 120 -4.88 20.52 -13.14
C ILE A 120 -6.09 20.98 -13.97
N ALA A 121 -5.82 21.77 -15.00
CA ALA A 121 -6.88 22.43 -15.78
C ALA A 121 -7.58 21.44 -16.72
N PRO A 122 -8.91 21.23 -16.61
CA PRO A 122 -9.70 20.56 -17.64
C PRO A 122 -9.86 21.47 -18.86
N LYS A 123 -10.23 20.91 -20.02
CA LYS A 123 -10.57 21.70 -21.21
C LYS A 123 -11.89 22.46 -21.08
N LYS A 124 -12.90 21.83 -20.47
CA LYS A 124 -14.23 22.40 -20.21
C LYS A 124 -14.71 22.03 -18.82
N THR A 125 -14.95 20.76 -18.57
CA THR A 125 -15.35 20.19 -17.26
C THR A 125 -14.58 18.93 -17.01
N SER A 126 -14.41 18.58 -15.74
CA SER A 126 -13.87 17.29 -15.29
C SER A 126 -14.97 16.26 -15.01
N ASP A 127 -16.23 16.67 -15.06
CA ASP A 127 -17.35 15.78 -14.78
C ASP A 127 -17.66 14.91 -15.99
N ILE A 128 -17.94 13.63 -15.75
CA ILE A 128 -18.33 12.63 -16.75
C ILE A 128 -19.60 11.91 -16.30
N ILE A 129 -20.30 11.28 -17.24
CA ILE A 129 -21.26 10.25 -16.90
C ILE A 129 -20.51 9.14 -16.15
N SER A 130 -21.09 8.63 -15.06
CA SER A 130 -20.43 7.64 -14.21
C SER A 130 -19.85 6.49 -15.01
N ASP A 131 -18.58 6.22 -14.80
CA ASP A 131 -17.81 5.20 -15.47
C ASP A 131 -16.99 4.38 -14.47
N GLY A 132 -16.55 3.18 -14.86
CA GLY A 132 -15.80 2.24 -14.02
C GLY A 132 -14.49 2.85 -13.50
N ILE A 133 -14.15 2.53 -12.25
CA ILE A 133 -12.93 3.02 -11.60
C ILE A 133 -11.99 1.85 -11.31
N ALA A 134 -10.82 1.85 -11.95
CA ALA A 134 -9.75 0.90 -11.68
C ALA A 134 -9.04 1.21 -10.35
N PHE A 135 -8.41 0.19 -9.76
CA PHE A 135 -7.49 0.38 -8.63
C PHE A 135 -6.28 1.21 -9.08
N GLY A 136 -5.94 2.24 -8.32
CA GLY A 136 -4.87 3.18 -8.68
C GLY A 136 -5.30 4.29 -9.66
N ALA A 137 -6.57 4.36 -10.09
CA ALA A 137 -7.05 5.43 -10.95
C ALA A 137 -6.90 6.79 -10.25
N ILE A 138 -6.47 7.81 -11.00
CA ILE A 138 -6.30 9.18 -10.55
C ILE A 138 -7.44 10.02 -11.10
N GLN A 139 -8.37 10.37 -10.25
CA GLN A 139 -9.47 11.29 -10.57
C GLN A 139 -9.07 12.73 -10.28
N VAL A 140 -9.52 13.64 -11.14
CA VAL A 140 -9.35 15.08 -10.94
C VAL A 140 -10.72 15.73 -10.95
N PRO A 141 -11.32 15.97 -9.78
CA PRO A 141 -12.60 16.72 -9.67
C PRO A 141 -12.47 18.18 -10.12
N SER A 142 -13.56 18.92 -10.10
CA SER A 142 -13.63 20.32 -10.55
C SER A 142 -12.68 21.27 -9.83
N HIS A 143 -12.28 20.95 -8.58
CA HIS A 143 -11.28 21.73 -7.85
C HIS A 143 -9.82 21.49 -8.33
N GLY A 144 -9.61 20.63 -9.34
CA GLY A 144 -8.32 20.44 -10.02
C GLY A 144 -7.23 19.72 -9.22
N LYS A 145 -7.56 19.12 -8.07
CA LYS A 145 -6.60 18.38 -7.26
C LYS A 145 -6.74 16.87 -7.48
N PRO A 146 -5.65 16.12 -7.63
CA PRO A 146 -5.73 14.69 -7.91
C PRO A 146 -6.10 13.87 -6.68
N ILE A 147 -6.92 12.83 -6.91
CA ILE A 147 -7.28 11.83 -5.90
C ILE A 147 -6.90 10.46 -6.45
N ILE A 148 -5.99 9.75 -5.80
CA ILE A 148 -5.59 8.39 -6.18
C ILE A 148 -6.52 7.40 -5.48
N LEU A 149 -7.25 6.59 -6.24
CA LEU A 149 -8.27 5.69 -5.72
C LEU A 149 -7.69 4.32 -5.39
N LEU A 150 -8.00 3.81 -4.18
CA LEU A 150 -7.37 2.65 -3.58
C LEU A 150 -8.34 1.45 -3.43
N ALA A 151 -8.06 0.56 -2.48
CA ALA A 151 -8.72 -0.74 -2.38
C ALA A 151 -10.23 -0.68 -2.14
N ASP A 152 -10.70 0.24 -1.28
CA ASP A 152 -12.12 0.37 -0.92
C ASP A 152 -12.83 1.49 -1.71
N ARG A 153 -12.27 1.89 -2.87
CA ARG A 153 -12.87 2.89 -3.76
C ARG A 153 -14.26 2.49 -4.24
N GLN A 154 -15.01 3.48 -4.66
CA GLN A 154 -16.27 3.22 -5.40
C GLN A 154 -15.96 2.46 -6.71
N THR A 155 -16.87 1.62 -7.14
CA THR A 155 -16.75 0.87 -8.41
C THR A 155 -16.98 1.75 -9.63
N THR A 156 -17.76 2.82 -9.46
CA THR A 156 -18.08 3.83 -10.50
C THR A 156 -17.93 5.23 -9.95
N GLY A 157 -17.66 6.21 -10.80
CA GLY A 157 -17.55 7.62 -10.41
C GLY A 157 -17.69 8.57 -11.58
N GLY A 158 -18.01 9.80 -11.28
CA GLY A 158 -18.38 10.85 -12.23
C GLY A 158 -17.27 11.86 -12.54
N TYR A 159 -16.01 11.58 -12.18
CA TYR A 159 -14.90 12.49 -12.48
C TYR A 159 -13.92 11.88 -13.49
N GLY A 160 -13.36 12.74 -14.33
CA GLY A 160 -12.37 12.34 -15.33
C GLY A 160 -11.14 11.71 -14.71
N LYS A 161 -10.74 10.55 -15.24
CA LYS A 161 -9.53 9.80 -14.85
C LYS A 161 -8.37 10.22 -15.75
N ILE A 162 -7.45 11.04 -15.23
CA ILE A 162 -6.30 11.54 -15.97
C ILE A 162 -5.26 10.46 -16.22
N ALA A 163 -5.06 9.56 -15.25
CA ALA A 163 -4.06 8.49 -15.30
C ALA A 163 -4.44 7.34 -14.35
N THR A 164 -3.66 6.27 -14.40
CA THR A 164 -3.72 5.17 -13.43
C THR A 164 -2.30 4.84 -12.96
N VAL A 165 -2.08 4.76 -11.66
CA VAL A 165 -0.79 4.39 -11.07
C VAL A 165 -0.47 2.94 -11.40
N ALA A 166 0.77 2.66 -11.83
CA ALA A 166 1.25 1.30 -12.02
C ALA A 166 1.17 0.52 -10.69
N SER A 167 0.65 -0.71 -10.73
CA SER A 167 0.41 -1.50 -9.52
C SER A 167 1.63 -1.67 -8.63
N VAL A 168 2.80 -1.78 -9.23
CA VAL A 168 4.10 -1.90 -8.55
C VAL A 168 4.50 -0.66 -7.73
N ASP A 169 3.88 0.49 -7.99
CA ASP A 169 4.17 1.73 -7.25
C ASP A 169 3.11 2.04 -6.16
N ILE A 170 2.01 1.29 -6.10
CA ILE A 170 1.00 1.44 -5.03
C ILE A 170 1.60 1.22 -3.64
N PRO A 171 2.48 0.23 -3.39
CA PRO A 171 3.16 0.09 -2.10
C PRO A 171 3.94 1.35 -1.69
N LYS A 172 4.58 2.04 -2.63
CA LYS A 172 5.28 3.31 -2.35
C LYS A 172 4.31 4.38 -1.87
N LEU A 173 3.15 4.51 -2.52
CA LEU A 173 2.12 5.46 -2.12
C LEU A 173 1.56 5.17 -0.72
N VAL A 174 1.17 3.90 -0.45
CA VAL A 174 0.49 3.55 0.81
C VAL A 174 1.39 3.65 2.04
N GLN A 175 2.70 3.76 1.85
CA GLN A 175 3.67 4.01 2.92
C GLN A 175 3.95 5.52 3.14
N ARG A 176 3.36 6.41 2.34
CA ARG A 176 3.54 7.86 2.53
C ARG A 176 2.71 8.38 3.70
N LYS A 177 3.23 9.42 4.34
CA LYS A 177 2.59 10.18 5.43
C LYS A 177 1.99 11.47 4.89
N THR A 178 1.22 12.15 5.70
CA THR A 178 0.84 13.54 5.47
C THR A 178 2.12 14.38 5.31
N ASP A 179 2.10 15.31 4.37
CA ASP A 179 3.19 16.20 3.96
C ASP A 179 4.29 15.56 3.10
N ASP A 180 4.32 14.23 2.93
CA ASP A 180 5.22 13.57 1.98
C ASP A 180 4.91 14.01 0.54
N LYS A 181 5.93 13.97 -0.32
CA LYS A 181 5.88 14.48 -1.70
C LYS A 181 5.69 13.36 -2.71
N ILE A 182 4.86 13.64 -3.71
CA ILE A 182 4.54 12.74 -4.82
C ILE A 182 4.82 13.43 -6.14
N HIS A 183 5.53 12.74 -7.02
CA HIS A 183 5.74 13.10 -8.41
C HIS A 183 5.13 12.04 -9.32
N PHE A 184 4.69 12.43 -10.51
CA PHE A 184 4.15 11.51 -11.49
C PHE A 184 5.06 11.40 -12.70
N LYS A 185 5.27 10.16 -13.18
CA LYS A 185 6.02 9.88 -14.40
C LYS A 185 5.18 9.03 -15.34
N ALA A 186 4.86 9.56 -16.52
CA ALA A 186 4.13 8.80 -17.51
C ALA A 186 4.97 7.65 -18.07
N ILE A 187 4.33 6.49 -18.20
CA ILE A 187 4.87 5.30 -18.85
C ILE A 187 3.81 4.68 -19.77
N THR A 188 4.23 3.83 -20.68
CA THR A 188 3.34 3.05 -21.52
C THR A 188 2.73 1.86 -20.78
N VAL A 189 1.65 1.29 -21.32
CA VAL A 189 1.05 0.06 -20.80
C VAL A 189 2.07 -1.09 -20.82
N GLN A 190 2.86 -1.20 -21.88
CA GLN A 190 3.87 -2.23 -22.05
C GLN A 190 4.96 -2.15 -20.98
N GLU A 191 5.43 -0.93 -20.68
CA GLU A 191 6.38 -0.71 -19.59
C GLU A 191 5.77 -1.08 -18.23
N ALA A 192 4.52 -0.70 -17.96
CA ALA A 192 3.83 -1.06 -16.72
C ALA A 192 3.69 -2.59 -16.58
N GLN A 193 3.36 -3.29 -17.66
CA GLN A 193 3.29 -4.75 -17.68
C GLN A 193 4.65 -5.41 -17.44
N ALA A 194 5.72 -4.89 -18.06
CA ALA A 194 7.08 -5.40 -17.87
C ALA A 194 7.50 -5.27 -16.39
N LEU A 195 7.26 -4.13 -15.78
CA LEU A 195 7.55 -3.89 -14.36
C LEU A 195 6.78 -4.86 -13.44
N TYR A 196 5.51 -5.11 -13.74
CA TYR A 196 4.72 -6.08 -12.98
C TYR A 196 5.28 -7.51 -13.08
N VAL A 197 5.69 -7.92 -14.29
CA VAL A 197 6.30 -9.25 -14.49
C VAL A 197 7.62 -9.35 -13.75
N GLU A 198 8.42 -8.29 -13.70
CA GLU A 198 9.68 -8.24 -12.96
C GLU A 198 9.43 -8.39 -11.45
N GLU A 199 8.52 -7.60 -10.88
CA GLU A 199 8.11 -7.71 -9.48
C GLU A 199 7.64 -9.14 -9.13
N MET A 200 6.85 -9.78 -9.98
CA MET A 200 6.40 -11.16 -9.76
C MET A 200 7.56 -12.15 -9.74
N LYS A 201 8.58 -11.96 -10.60
CA LYS A 201 9.80 -12.80 -10.60
C LYS A 201 10.61 -12.60 -9.32
N GLU A 202 10.75 -11.35 -8.85
CA GLU A 202 11.44 -11.03 -7.61
C GLU A 202 10.74 -11.69 -6.40
N LEU A 203 9.40 -11.55 -6.31
CA LEU A 203 8.60 -12.18 -5.26
C LEU A 203 8.71 -13.71 -5.29
N ASP A 204 8.71 -14.33 -6.46
CA ASP A 204 8.95 -15.78 -6.61
C ASP A 204 10.37 -16.17 -6.19
N GLY A 205 11.36 -15.33 -6.49
CA GLY A 205 12.74 -15.48 -6.02
C GLY A 205 12.83 -15.46 -4.49
N LEU A 206 12.25 -14.44 -3.87
CA LEU A 206 12.16 -14.32 -2.40
C LEU A 206 11.43 -15.50 -1.77
N ARG A 207 10.32 -15.94 -2.37
CA ARG A 207 9.58 -17.11 -1.93
C ARG A 207 10.44 -18.37 -1.91
N LYS A 208 11.25 -18.59 -2.94
CA LYS A 208 12.18 -19.73 -3.01
C LYS A 208 13.24 -19.65 -1.91
N ILE A 209 13.83 -18.46 -1.69
CA ILE A 209 14.83 -18.25 -0.64
C ILE A 209 14.23 -18.52 0.74
N ILE A 210 13.05 -18.00 1.04
CA ILE A 210 12.36 -18.20 2.32
C ILE A 210 12.03 -19.68 2.58
N HIS A 211 11.75 -20.45 1.53
CA HIS A 211 11.42 -21.87 1.66
C HIS A 211 12.64 -22.79 1.62
N GLN A 212 13.82 -22.29 1.29
CA GLN A 212 15.04 -23.11 1.36
C GLN A 212 15.39 -23.43 2.83
N PRO A 213 15.79 -24.67 3.13
CA PRO A 213 16.28 -25.00 4.47
C PRO A 213 17.55 -24.18 4.73
N CYS A 214 17.57 -23.50 5.86
CA CYS A 214 18.75 -22.77 6.29
C CYS A 214 19.92 -23.75 6.47
N LYS A 215 21.01 -23.56 5.72
CA LYS A 215 22.21 -24.40 5.79
C LYS A 215 23.15 -23.99 6.93
N GLU A 216 22.85 -22.87 7.60
CA GLU A 216 23.68 -22.44 8.72
C GLU A 216 23.44 -23.35 9.92
N VAL A 217 24.47 -24.09 10.27
CA VAL A 217 24.54 -24.78 11.55
C VAL A 217 24.48 -23.69 12.62
N LEU A 218 23.49 -23.76 13.49
CA LEU A 218 23.39 -22.89 14.67
C LEU A 218 24.72 -22.95 15.41
N ASP A 219 25.51 -21.89 15.36
CA ASP A 219 26.66 -21.76 16.23
C ASP A 219 26.15 -21.55 17.67
N CYS A 220 26.05 -22.69 18.38
CA CYS A 220 25.55 -22.72 19.76
C CYS A 220 26.37 -21.80 20.68
N ARG A 221 27.63 -21.51 20.35
CA ARG A 221 28.51 -20.61 21.13
C ARG A 221 28.09 -19.15 20.91
N LEU A 222 27.76 -18.77 19.66
CA LEU A 222 27.28 -17.42 19.33
C LEU A 222 25.91 -17.15 19.94
N VAL A 223 25.02 -18.14 19.91
CA VAL A 223 23.70 -18.07 20.55
C VAL A 223 23.81 -17.95 22.06
N ALA A 224 24.66 -18.76 22.70
CA ALA A 224 24.92 -18.70 24.14
C ALA A 224 25.52 -17.34 24.56
N LYS A 225 26.42 -16.78 23.75
CA LYS A 225 27.01 -15.46 24.01
C LYS A 225 25.97 -14.31 23.87
N ARG A 226 25.04 -14.41 22.93
CA ARG A 226 23.94 -13.43 22.79
C ARG A 226 22.92 -13.56 23.92
N LEU A 227 22.56 -14.75 24.31
CA LEU A 227 21.70 -15.01 25.47
C LEU A 227 22.29 -14.47 26.77
N ARG A 228 23.58 -14.69 27.04
CA ARG A 228 24.23 -14.11 28.22
C ARG A 228 24.12 -12.59 28.29
N LYS A 229 24.34 -11.89 27.17
CA LYS A 229 24.18 -10.44 27.12
C LYS A 229 22.74 -9.94 27.40
N LEU A 230 21.72 -10.75 27.12
CA LEU A 230 20.32 -10.42 27.41
C LEU A 230 19.93 -10.65 28.89
N PHE A 231 20.73 -11.39 29.65
CA PHE A 231 20.49 -11.66 31.07
C PHE A 231 21.46 -10.91 31.98
N GLU A 232 22.44 -10.19 31.43
CA GLU A 232 23.39 -9.34 32.15
C GLU A 232 23.01 -7.84 32.12
N GLU A 233 21.92 -7.48 31.41
CA GLU A 233 21.24 -6.17 31.45
C GLU A 233 19.96 -6.28 32.30
#